data_5a7ebc4a5053ddaf56f4278abb146b91
#
_entry.id   5a7ebc4a5053ddaf56f4278abb146b91
#
_cell.length_a   1.000
_cell.length_b   1.000
_cell.length_c   1.000
_cell.angle_alpha   90.00
_cell.angle_beta   90.00
_cell.angle_gamma   90.00
#
_symmetry.space_group_name_H-M   'P 1'
#
loop_
_entity.id
_entity.type
_entity.pdbx_description
1 polymer ?
#
loop_
_entity_poly.entity_id
_entity_poly.type
_entity_poly.pdbx_seq_one_letter_code
_entity_poly.pdbx_strand_id
1 'polypeptide(L)'
;ELAHSEFNKEAVKEIFSQLMSVSRRYQYSLLSAHGMGMDTGFTEVETIGKKNKKIVFQGVEGAYSHAAAKLYFGEDADLYHVPEFEDTMREVEEGRADYAVLPIENSTAGFVINNYDLLLKYKNYIVGEVYVPVAHMLLGVPGAELSDIRTVYSHAQALAQSSDFLSAHKDWKQIAVLNTAVAAKKVME
;
A
#
# COMPACT_ATOMS: atom_id res chain seq x y z
N GLU A 1 -13.27 -36.64 -16.95
CA GLU A 1 -13.63 -36.77 -18.40
C GLU A 1 -13.97 -35.45 -19.12
N LEU A 2 -14.22 -34.33 -18.39
CA LEU A 2 -14.57 -33.04 -19.00
C LEU A 2 -13.37 -32.10 -19.31
N ALA A 3 -12.17 -32.45 -18.90
CA ALA A 3 -10.97 -31.61 -19.05
C ALA A 3 -10.05 -32.19 -20.15
N HIS A 4 -10.47 -32.10 -21.40
CA HIS A 4 -9.70 -32.62 -22.54
C HIS A 4 -8.67 -31.63 -23.11
N SER A 5 -8.71 -30.36 -22.76
CA SER A 5 -7.70 -29.38 -23.15
C SER A 5 -6.93 -28.85 -21.94
N GLU A 6 -5.71 -28.36 -22.14
CA GLU A 6 -4.92 -27.77 -21.07
C GLU A 6 -5.65 -26.57 -20.45
N PHE A 7 -6.32 -25.75 -21.26
CA PHE A 7 -7.16 -24.65 -20.79
C PHE A 7 -8.27 -25.14 -19.84
N ASN A 8 -8.98 -26.20 -20.19
CA ASN A 8 -10.04 -26.76 -19.35
C ASN A 8 -9.49 -27.34 -18.05
N LYS A 9 -8.31 -27.96 -18.07
CA LYS A 9 -7.64 -28.47 -16.87
C LYS A 9 -7.30 -27.35 -15.89
N GLU A 10 -6.70 -26.26 -16.37
CA GLU A 10 -6.37 -25.10 -15.54
C GLU A 10 -7.64 -24.42 -15.01
N ALA A 11 -8.67 -24.21 -15.83
CA ALA A 11 -9.93 -23.64 -15.41
C ALA A 11 -10.63 -24.49 -14.34
N VAL A 12 -10.67 -25.82 -14.50
CA VAL A 12 -11.21 -26.74 -13.49
C VAL A 12 -10.43 -26.67 -12.20
N LYS A 13 -9.10 -26.65 -12.26
CA LYS A 13 -8.23 -26.51 -11.08
C LYS A 13 -8.49 -25.22 -10.32
N GLU A 14 -8.64 -24.11 -11.03
CA GLU A 14 -8.95 -22.82 -10.44
C GLU A 14 -10.32 -22.82 -9.75
N ILE A 15 -11.37 -23.32 -10.44
CA ILE A 15 -12.72 -23.45 -9.86
C ILE A 15 -12.71 -24.29 -8.59
N PHE A 16 -12.05 -25.46 -8.61
CA PHE A 16 -11.96 -26.32 -7.42
C PHE A 16 -11.17 -25.65 -6.30
N SER A 17 -10.10 -24.92 -6.60
CA SER A 17 -9.35 -24.16 -5.59
C SER A 17 -10.21 -23.10 -4.92
N GLN A 18 -11.02 -22.39 -5.68
CA GLN A 18 -11.97 -21.40 -5.15
C GLN A 18 -13.06 -22.08 -4.32
N LEU A 19 -13.64 -23.17 -4.81
CA LEU A 19 -14.66 -23.92 -4.08
C LEU A 19 -14.13 -24.42 -2.73
N MET A 20 -12.93 -24.99 -2.70
CA MET A 20 -12.28 -25.45 -1.48
C MET A 20 -11.97 -24.29 -0.52
N SER A 21 -11.57 -23.13 -1.04
CA SER A 21 -11.35 -21.94 -0.22
C SER A 21 -12.65 -21.45 0.46
N VAL A 22 -13.75 -21.38 -0.28
CA VAL A 22 -15.06 -21.01 0.25
C VAL A 22 -15.53 -22.05 1.28
N SER A 23 -15.39 -23.34 0.98
CA SER A 23 -15.77 -24.42 1.89
C SER A 23 -14.99 -24.37 3.21
N ARG A 24 -13.66 -24.16 3.15
CA ARG A 24 -12.86 -24.00 4.37
C ARG A 24 -13.30 -22.82 5.20
N ARG A 25 -13.55 -21.64 4.59
CA ARG A 25 -14.05 -20.45 5.33
C ARG A 25 -15.37 -20.75 6.04
N TYR A 26 -16.29 -21.45 5.37
CA TYR A 26 -17.56 -21.84 5.96
C TYR A 26 -17.37 -22.83 7.13
N GLN A 27 -16.49 -23.83 6.95
CA GLN A 27 -16.18 -24.78 8.03
C GLN A 27 -15.55 -24.08 9.24
N TYR A 28 -14.61 -23.14 9.03
CA TYR A 28 -14.03 -22.35 10.12
C TYR A 28 -15.09 -21.49 10.83
N SER A 29 -16.03 -20.90 10.09
CA SER A 29 -17.10 -20.13 10.72
C SER A 29 -18.02 -21.02 11.60
N LEU A 30 -18.30 -22.24 11.16
CA LEU A 30 -19.07 -23.20 11.96
C LEU A 30 -18.30 -23.66 13.21
N LEU A 31 -17.02 -23.96 13.10
CA LEU A 31 -16.17 -24.33 14.23
C LEU A 31 -16.12 -23.20 15.26
N SER A 32 -15.92 -21.97 14.81
CA SER A 32 -15.92 -20.78 15.67
C SER A 32 -17.26 -20.59 16.38
N ALA A 33 -18.37 -20.73 15.65
CA ALA A 33 -19.72 -20.61 16.22
C ALA A 33 -20.02 -21.67 17.30
N HIS A 34 -19.34 -22.82 17.25
CA HIS A 34 -19.49 -23.90 18.25
C HIS A 34 -18.41 -23.88 19.34
N GLY A 35 -17.65 -22.78 19.45
CA GLY A 35 -16.57 -22.66 20.45
C GLY A 35 -15.37 -23.58 20.21
N MET A 36 -15.28 -24.20 19.03
CA MET A 36 -14.17 -25.05 18.60
C MET A 36 -13.19 -24.27 17.68
N GLY A 37 -13.17 -22.94 17.79
CA GLY A 37 -12.20 -22.10 17.09
C GLY A 37 -10.77 -22.45 17.52
N MET A 38 -9.83 -22.35 16.59
CA MET A 38 -8.42 -22.42 16.93
C MET A 38 -8.10 -21.27 17.89
N ASP A 39 -7.37 -21.58 18.96
CA ASP A 39 -6.74 -20.52 19.76
C ASP A 39 -5.76 -19.77 18.85
N THR A 40 -6.17 -18.59 18.43
CA THR A 40 -5.35 -17.73 17.57
C THR A 40 -4.31 -16.95 18.35
N GLY A 41 -4.36 -17.01 19.70
CA GLY A 41 -3.56 -16.16 20.58
C GLY A 41 -3.99 -14.69 20.58
N PHE A 42 -5.09 -14.35 19.88
CA PHE A 42 -5.66 -12.99 19.87
C PHE A 42 -6.79 -12.87 20.88
N THR A 43 -6.81 -11.75 21.59
CA THR A 43 -7.95 -11.35 22.42
C THR A 43 -8.84 -10.43 21.61
N GLU A 44 -10.13 -10.75 21.56
CA GLU A 44 -11.13 -9.88 20.92
C GLU A 44 -11.24 -8.56 21.69
N VAL A 45 -11.15 -7.46 20.95
CA VAL A 45 -11.29 -6.11 21.47
C VAL A 45 -12.26 -5.32 20.58
N GLU A 46 -13.05 -4.43 21.15
CA GLU A 46 -13.96 -3.59 20.38
C GLU A 46 -13.20 -2.60 19.48
N THR A 47 -12.07 -2.11 19.96
CA THR A 47 -11.19 -1.20 19.19
C THR A 47 -9.74 -1.40 19.57
N ILE A 48 -8.84 -1.23 18.62
CA ILE A 48 -7.39 -1.15 18.93
C ILE A 48 -7.08 0.20 19.56
N GLY A 49 -6.24 0.20 20.60
CA GLY A 49 -5.80 1.43 21.27
C GLY A 49 -4.93 2.28 20.37
N LYS A 50 -5.43 3.47 19.96
CA LYS A 50 -4.68 4.38 19.06
C LYS A 50 -4.05 5.57 19.82
N LYS A 51 -4.53 5.91 21.01
CA LYS A 51 -4.05 7.08 21.78
C LYS A 51 -2.68 6.83 22.41
N ASN A 52 -1.83 7.85 22.36
CA ASN A 52 -0.47 7.83 22.91
C ASN A 52 0.39 6.67 22.38
N LYS A 53 0.22 6.34 21.10
CA LYS A 53 0.94 5.29 20.41
C LYS A 53 1.94 5.91 19.45
N LYS A 54 3.13 5.30 19.36
CA LYS A 54 4.17 5.62 18.39
C LYS A 54 3.93 4.83 17.10
N ILE A 55 3.83 5.54 16.00
CA ILE A 55 3.56 4.95 14.70
C ILE A 55 4.74 5.23 13.76
N VAL A 56 5.31 4.20 13.19
CA VAL A 56 6.38 4.31 12.19
C VAL A 56 5.81 4.10 10.79
N PHE A 57 6.33 4.84 9.81
CA PHE A 57 6.02 4.66 8.40
C PHE A 57 7.29 4.75 7.54
N GLN A 58 7.26 4.14 6.35
CA GLN A 58 8.37 4.22 5.41
C GLN A 58 8.28 5.47 4.56
N GLY A 59 9.42 6.10 4.30
CA GLY A 59 9.57 7.20 3.35
C GLY A 59 9.90 8.52 4.03
N VAL A 60 9.18 9.57 3.67
CA VAL A 60 9.36 10.93 4.19
C VAL A 60 8.01 11.56 4.51
N GLU A 61 8.00 12.66 5.24
CA GLU A 61 6.79 13.44 5.43
C GLU A 61 6.17 13.84 4.08
N GLY A 62 4.85 13.75 3.99
CA GLY A 62 4.10 13.97 2.74
C GLY A 62 4.01 12.77 1.80
N ALA A 63 4.69 11.65 2.10
CA ALA A 63 4.51 10.40 1.34
C ALA A 63 3.12 9.78 1.57
N TYR A 64 2.70 8.85 0.70
CA TYR A 64 1.43 8.14 0.86
C TYR A 64 1.33 7.35 2.16
N SER A 65 2.43 6.75 2.62
CA SER A 65 2.47 6.08 3.93
C SER A 65 2.25 7.05 5.09
N HIS A 66 2.75 8.30 4.98
CA HIS A 66 2.46 9.37 5.95
C HIS A 66 0.97 9.75 5.94
N ALA A 67 0.40 9.96 4.75
CA ALA A 67 -1.02 10.25 4.60
C ALA A 67 -1.91 9.09 5.15
N ALA A 68 -1.52 7.84 4.88
CA ALA A 68 -2.18 6.66 5.42
C ALA A 68 -2.15 6.62 6.95
N ALA A 69 -0.99 6.92 7.55
CA ALA A 69 -0.82 6.97 8.99
C ALA A 69 -1.73 8.03 9.63
N LYS A 70 -1.76 9.24 9.08
CA LYS A 70 -2.66 10.31 9.55
C LYS A 70 -4.13 9.95 9.40
N LEU A 71 -4.52 9.40 8.26
CA LEU A 71 -5.90 9.00 8.00
C LEU A 71 -6.39 7.93 8.97
N TYR A 72 -5.53 6.99 9.34
CA TYR A 72 -5.90 5.88 10.23
C TYR A 72 -5.79 6.23 11.71
N PHE A 73 -4.74 6.95 12.13
CA PHE A 73 -4.45 7.24 13.54
C PHE A 73 -4.85 8.65 13.97
N GLY A 74 -5.10 9.56 13.04
CA GLY A 74 -5.45 10.97 13.30
C GLY A 74 -4.29 11.94 13.00
N GLU A 75 -4.62 13.21 12.83
CA GLU A 75 -3.65 14.26 12.49
C GLU A 75 -2.61 14.51 13.60
N ASP A 76 -3.00 14.33 14.87
CA ASP A 76 -2.16 14.56 16.05
C ASP A 76 -1.42 13.28 16.50
N ALA A 77 -1.37 12.24 15.67
CA ALA A 77 -0.68 10.99 16.01
C ALA A 77 0.84 11.20 16.08
N ASP A 78 1.50 10.50 17.03
CA ASP A 78 2.97 10.51 17.16
C ASP A 78 3.60 9.66 16.04
N LEU A 79 3.90 10.32 14.92
CA LEU A 79 4.39 9.71 13.69
C LEU A 79 5.88 9.99 13.50
N TYR A 80 6.64 8.97 13.10
CA TYR A 80 8.00 9.14 12.60
C TYR A 80 8.27 8.21 11.41
N HIS A 81 9.29 8.53 10.64
CA HIS A 81 9.59 7.79 9.42
C HIS A 81 10.97 7.11 9.47
N VAL A 82 11.09 6.07 8.66
CA VAL A 82 12.32 5.33 8.40
C VAL A 82 12.50 5.12 6.89
N PRO A 83 13.73 4.93 6.40
CA PRO A 83 13.98 4.86 4.96
C PRO A 83 13.42 3.61 4.28
N GLU A 84 13.47 2.46 4.94
CA GLU A 84 13.15 1.17 4.32
C GLU A 84 11.90 0.53 4.95
N PHE A 85 11.19 -0.30 4.18
CA PHE A 85 10.04 -1.06 4.68
C PHE A 85 10.43 -2.02 5.81
N GLU A 86 11.59 -2.66 5.69
CA GLU A 86 12.08 -3.58 6.70
C GLU A 86 12.35 -2.89 8.03
N ASP A 87 12.81 -1.64 8.01
CA ASP A 87 13.03 -0.87 9.22
C ASP A 87 11.72 -0.67 9.99
N THR A 88 10.60 -0.42 9.30
CA THR A 88 9.30 -0.28 9.99
C THR A 88 8.91 -1.53 10.77
N MET A 89 9.15 -2.71 10.19
CA MET A 89 8.85 -3.99 10.84
C MET A 89 9.74 -4.23 12.06
N ARG A 90 11.03 -3.86 11.94
CA ARG A 90 11.99 -3.97 13.03
C ARG A 90 11.67 -3.02 14.18
N GLU A 91 11.23 -1.80 13.89
CA GLU A 91 10.83 -0.83 14.92
C GLU A 91 9.69 -1.37 15.80
N VAL A 92 8.72 -2.05 15.20
CA VAL A 92 7.62 -2.68 15.95
C VAL A 92 8.10 -3.92 16.70
N GLU A 93 8.88 -4.82 16.09
CA GLU A 93 9.37 -6.03 16.74
C GLU A 93 10.26 -5.74 17.95
N GLU A 94 11.06 -4.68 17.86
CA GLU A 94 11.94 -4.23 18.96
C GLU A 94 11.25 -3.30 19.97
N GLY A 95 9.95 -3.03 19.79
CA GLY A 95 9.13 -2.25 20.73
C GLY A 95 9.44 -0.73 20.72
N ARG A 96 10.08 -0.19 19.67
CA ARG A 96 10.30 1.24 19.50
C ARG A 96 9.10 1.96 18.89
N ALA A 97 8.28 1.23 18.14
CA ALA A 97 6.96 1.66 17.67
C ALA A 97 5.88 0.68 18.13
N ASP A 98 4.68 1.19 18.34
CA ASP A 98 3.50 0.37 18.63
C ASP A 98 2.86 -0.17 17.33
N TYR A 99 2.91 0.64 16.27
CA TYR A 99 2.34 0.29 14.96
C TYR A 99 3.26 0.71 13.83
N ALA A 100 3.20 -0.04 12.73
CA ALA A 100 3.82 0.31 11.46
C ALA A 100 2.76 0.47 10.36
N VAL A 101 2.99 1.42 9.45
CA VAL A 101 2.14 1.64 8.26
C VAL A 101 2.96 1.31 7.02
N LEU A 102 2.51 0.28 6.29
CA LEU A 102 3.14 -0.20 5.07
C LEU A 102 2.13 -0.32 3.93
N PRO A 103 2.52 0.02 2.70
CA PRO A 103 1.68 -0.23 1.53
C PRO A 103 1.67 -1.74 1.22
N ILE A 104 0.51 -2.31 0.96
CA ILE A 104 0.35 -3.72 0.59
C ILE A 104 0.02 -3.85 -0.88
N GLU A 105 -0.80 -2.95 -1.40
CA GLU A 105 -1.26 -2.99 -2.78
C GLU A 105 -1.42 -1.58 -3.35
N ASN A 106 -1.19 -1.46 -4.64
CA ASN A 106 -1.56 -0.28 -5.42
C ASN A 106 -2.42 -0.75 -6.60
N SER A 107 -3.60 -0.14 -6.78
CA SER A 107 -4.58 -0.54 -7.80
C SER A 107 -4.03 -0.54 -9.24
N THR A 108 -2.97 0.22 -9.50
CA THR A 108 -2.33 0.32 -10.83
C THR A 108 -1.06 -0.52 -10.92
N ALA A 109 -0.26 -0.57 -9.86
CA ALA A 109 1.04 -1.25 -9.84
C ALA A 109 0.98 -2.68 -9.28
N GLY A 110 -0.16 -3.06 -8.67
CA GLY A 110 -0.34 -4.36 -8.04
C GLY A 110 0.27 -4.47 -6.65
N PHE A 111 0.61 -5.69 -6.25
CA PHE A 111 1.09 -6.00 -4.91
C PHE A 111 2.52 -5.51 -4.65
N VAL A 112 2.76 -5.02 -3.44
CA VAL A 112 4.10 -4.70 -2.95
C VAL A 112 4.72 -5.98 -2.35
N ILE A 113 5.22 -6.87 -3.23
CA ILE A 113 5.65 -8.23 -2.88
C ILE A 113 6.64 -8.24 -1.70
N ASN A 114 7.59 -7.31 -1.67
CA ASN A 114 8.58 -7.24 -0.60
C ASN A 114 7.93 -7.14 0.80
N ASN A 115 6.79 -6.48 0.92
CA ASN A 115 6.12 -6.35 2.21
C ASN A 115 5.43 -7.63 2.67
N TYR A 116 5.02 -8.50 1.72
CA TYR A 116 4.53 -9.84 2.07
C TYR A 116 5.65 -10.72 2.62
N ASP A 117 6.86 -10.65 2.05
CA ASP A 117 8.02 -11.38 2.56
C ASP A 117 8.40 -10.90 3.97
N LEU A 118 8.29 -9.59 4.22
CA LEU A 118 8.52 -9.03 5.56
C LEU A 118 7.49 -9.51 6.59
N LEU A 119 6.21 -9.66 6.21
CA LEU A 119 5.17 -10.22 7.08
C LEU A 119 5.43 -11.68 7.45
N LEU A 120 6.16 -12.43 6.61
CA LEU A 120 6.58 -13.79 6.93
C LEU A 120 7.84 -13.82 7.82
N LYS A 121 8.72 -12.82 7.66
CA LYS A 121 9.98 -12.73 8.38
C LYS A 121 9.82 -12.24 9.82
N TYR A 122 8.98 -11.24 10.03
CA TYR A 122 8.74 -10.59 11.31
C TYR A 122 7.46 -11.09 11.97
N LYS A 123 7.45 -11.19 13.31
CA LYS A 123 6.28 -11.63 14.09
C LYS A 123 5.28 -10.49 14.34
N ASN A 124 5.05 -9.66 13.34
CA ASN A 124 4.09 -8.58 13.40
C ASN A 124 2.74 -9.02 12.81
N TYR A 125 1.65 -8.42 13.26
CA TYR A 125 0.30 -8.78 12.86
C TYR A 125 -0.40 -7.60 12.20
N ILE A 126 -1.19 -7.88 11.16
CA ILE A 126 -2.05 -6.88 10.53
C ILE A 126 -3.25 -6.64 11.45
N VAL A 127 -3.41 -5.41 11.90
CA VAL A 127 -4.48 -5.01 12.84
C VAL A 127 -5.48 -4.02 12.22
N GLY A 128 -5.26 -3.64 10.98
CA GLY A 128 -6.18 -2.76 10.25
C GLY A 128 -5.68 -2.45 8.85
N GLU A 129 -6.55 -1.85 8.06
CA GLU A 129 -6.27 -1.39 6.71
C GLU A 129 -6.82 0.02 6.48
N VAL A 130 -6.24 0.72 5.53
CA VAL A 130 -6.68 2.04 5.10
C VAL A 130 -6.43 2.21 3.61
N TYR A 131 -7.37 2.84 2.92
CA TYR A 131 -7.25 3.17 1.51
C TYR A 131 -6.94 4.66 1.35
N VAL A 132 -5.83 4.95 0.67
CA VAL A 132 -5.43 6.32 0.35
C VAL A 132 -5.63 6.53 -1.15
N PRO A 133 -6.53 7.44 -1.56
CA PRO A 133 -6.70 7.75 -2.97
C PRO A 133 -5.44 8.41 -3.53
N VAL A 134 -4.95 7.89 -4.65
CA VAL A 134 -3.82 8.46 -5.38
C VAL A 134 -4.37 9.39 -6.48
N ALA A 135 -4.20 10.70 -6.29
CA ALA A 135 -4.58 11.70 -7.26
C ALA A 135 -3.34 12.55 -7.62
N HIS A 136 -2.80 12.33 -8.81
CA HIS A 136 -1.65 13.10 -9.28
C HIS A 136 -2.08 14.51 -9.66
N MET A 137 -1.30 15.49 -9.22
CA MET A 137 -1.49 16.91 -9.54
C MET A 137 -0.31 17.39 -10.38
N LEU A 138 -0.61 18.16 -11.41
CA LEU A 138 0.42 18.89 -12.16
C LEU A 138 0.76 20.16 -11.37
N LEU A 139 2.01 20.29 -10.98
CA LEU A 139 2.53 21.44 -10.22
C LEU A 139 3.47 22.26 -11.10
N GLY A 140 3.37 23.56 -11.01
CA GLY A 140 4.27 24.52 -11.67
C GLY A 140 4.71 25.61 -10.71
N VAL A 141 5.63 26.46 -11.16
CA VAL A 141 5.98 27.68 -10.41
C VAL A 141 4.78 28.63 -10.38
N PRO A 142 4.66 29.49 -9.34
CA PRO A 142 3.58 30.46 -9.28
C PRO A 142 3.48 31.33 -10.54
N GLY A 143 2.30 31.38 -11.12
CA GLY A 143 2.04 32.16 -12.34
C GLY A 143 2.30 31.44 -13.65
N ALA A 144 2.80 30.20 -13.64
CA ALA A 144 2.93 29.39 -14.85
C ALA A 144 1.57 28.95 -15.40
N GLU A 145 1.42 28.99 -16.71
CA GLU A 145 0.26 28.46 -17.43
C GLU A 145 0.61 27.13 -18.14
N LEU A 146 -0.41 26.35 -18.50
CA LEU A 146 -0.21 25.09 -19.24
C LEU A 146 0.57 25.30 -20.55
N SER A 147 0.39 26.42 -21.21
CA SER A 147 1.09 26.80 -22.43
C SER A 147 2.60 27.00 -22.25
N ASP A 148 3.05 27.24 -21.03
CA ASP A 148 4.47 27.49 -20.73
C ASP A 148 5.25 26.19 -20.52
N ILE A 149 4.55 25.09 -20.27
CA ILE A 149 5.17 23.81 -19.94
C ILE A 149 5.86 23.22 -21.15
N ARG A 150 7.13 22.84 -20.97
CA ARG A 150 7.97 22.15 -21.95
C ARG A 150 8.48 20.81 -21.41
N THR A 151 8.60 20.68 -20.08
CA THR A 151 9.16 19.50 -19.46
C THR A 151 8.41 19.17 -18.19
N VAL A 152 8.12 17.89 -18.00
CA VAL A 152 7.48 17.34 -16.79
C VAL A 152 8.45 16.40 -16.11
N TYR A 153 8.63 16.59 -14.82
CA TYR A 153 9.46 15.74 -13.97
C TYR A 153 8.59 14.96 -12.99
N SER A 154 8.80 13.66 -12.86
CA SER A 154 8.19 12.87 -11.79
C SER A 154 8.91 11.53 -11.62
N HIS A 155 8.51 10.74 -10.61
CA HIS A 155 8.88 9.33 -10.55
C HIS A 155 8.31 8.58 -11.76
N ALA A 156 9.04 7.60 -12.28
CA ALA A 156 8.65 6.85 -13.49
C ALA A 156 7.23 6.27 -13.40
N GLN A 157 6.84 5.75 -12.23
CA GLN A 157 5.51 5.19 -12.00
C GLN A 157 4.41 6.26 -12.06
N ALA A 158 4.64 7.45 -11.51
CA ALA A 158 3.67 8.55 -11.58
C ALA A 158 3.48 9.06 -13.02
N LEU A 159 4.56 9.12 -13.82
CA LEU A 159 4.46 9.41 -15.25
C LEU A 159 3.62 8.35 -15.98
N ALA A 160 3.84 7.07 -15.71
CA ALA A 160 3.07 5.99 -16.29
C ALA A 160 1.59 6.03 -15.90
N GLN A 161 1.28 6.32 -14.64
CA GLN A 161 -0.08 6.47 -14.14
C GLN A 161 -0.81 7.70 -14.70
N SER A 162 -0.06 8.70 -15.17
CA SER A 162 -0.58 9.92 -15.79
C SER A 162 -0.51 9.89 -17.33
N SER A 163 -0.25 8.72 -17.93
CA SER A 163 0.00 8.56 -19.37
C SER A 163 -1.11 9.12 -20.24
N ASP A 164 -2.37 8.94 -19.87
CA ASP A 164 -3.52 9.41 -20.65
C ASP A 164 -3.51 10.93 -20.76
N PHE A 165 -3.29 11.63 -19.64
CA PHE A 165 -3.16 13.08 -19.63
C PHE A 165 -1.91 13.55 -20.41
N LEU A 166 -0.77 12.91 -20.15
CA LEU A 166 0.50 13.30 -20.79
C LEU A 166 0.52 13.01 -22.30
N SER A 167 -0.23 12.01 -22.77
CA SER A 167 -0.35 11.71 -24.20
C SER A 167 -1.04 12.81 -25.02
N ALA A 168 -1.87 13.63 -24.38
CA ALA A 168 -2.48 14.80 -24.99
C ALA A 168 -1.49 15.97 -25.19
N HIS A 169 -0.34 15.94 -24.52
CA HIS A 169 0.71 16.96 -24.55
C HIS A 169 2.02 16.39 -25.13
N LYS A 170 2.00 16.01 -26.39
CA LYS A 170 3.10 15.30 -27.08
C LYS A 170 4.38 16.12 -27.20
N ASP A 171 4.29 17.42 -27.08
CA ASP A 171 5.39 18.40 -27.10
C ASP A 171 6.12 18.52 -25.75
N TRP A 172 5.55 17.94 -24.67
CA TRP A 172 6.18 17.96 -23.37
C TRP A 172 7.21 16.84 -23.22
N LYS A 173 8.42 17.22 -22.80
CA LYS A 173 9.46 16.25 -22.48
C LYS A 173 9.20 15.65 -21.08
N GLN A 174 9.10 14.34 -21.00
CA GLN A 174 8.93 13.61 -19.74
C GLN A 174 10.30 13.15 -19.23
N ILE A 175 10.65 13.49 -17.99
CA ILE A 175 11.92 13.12 -17.36
C ILE A 175 11.64 12.44 -16.02
N ALA A 176 12.06 11.16 -15.94
CA ALA A 176 11.98 10.42 -14.69
C ALA A 176 13.07 10.89 -13.71
N VAL A 177 12.66 11.06 -12.44
CA VAL A 177 13.52 11.38 -11.31
C VAL A 177 13.28 10.43 -10.16
N LEU A 178 14.11 10.47 -9.12
CA LEU A 178 14.11 9.52 -8.03
C LEU A 178 12.75 9.42 -7.31
N ASN A 179 12.09 10.55 -7.06
CA ASN A 179 10.77 10.61 -6.43
C ASN A 179 10.07 11.94 -6.75
N THR A 180 8.79 12.04 -6.38
CA THR A 180 7.96 13.22 -6.63
C THR A 180 8.42 14.47 -5.86
N ALA A 181 9.00 14.30 -4.67
CA ALA A 181 9.53 15.43 -3.89
C ALA A 181 10.76 16.04 -4.55
N VAL A 182 11.67 15.20 -5.10
CA VAL A 182 12.80 15.65 -5.91
C VAL A 182 12.31 16.36 -7.18
N ALA A 183 11.23 15.87 -7.81
CA ALA A 183 10.63 16.53 -8.96
C ALA A 183 10.14 17.94 -8.62
N ALA A 184 9.40 18.10 -7.52
CA ALA A 184 8.90 19.39 -7.05
C ALA A 184 10.05 20.38 -6.77
N LYS A 185 11.10 19.94 -6.08
CA LYS A 185 12.28 20.76 -5.81
C LYS A 185 12.94 21.24 -7.12
N LYS A 186 13.11 20.35 -8.08
CA LYS A 186 13.73 20.67 -9.38
C LYS A 186 12.94 21.68 -10.21
N VAL A 187 11.63 21.76 -10.06
CA VAL A 187 10.77 22.75 -10.73
C VAL A 187 10.91 24.13 -10.07
N MET A 188 11.26 24.20 -8.79
CA MET A 188 11.43 25.44 -8.05
C MET A 188 12.83 26.10 -8.27
N GLU A 189 13.83 25.32 -8.66
CA GLU A 189 15.20 25.76 -9.00
C GLU A 189 15.30 26.30 -10.44
#